data_bca56f960c5bd73fe2cb38496d2ea3f2
#
_entry.id   bca56f960c5bd73fe2cb38496d2ea3f2
#
_cell.length_a   1.000
_cell.length_b   1.000
_cell.length_c   1.000
_cell.angle_alpha   90.00
_cell.angle_beta   90.00
_cell.angle_gamma   90.00
#
_symmetry.space_group_name_H-M   'P 1'
#
loop_
_entity.id
_entity.type
_entity.pdbx_description
1 polymer ?
#
loop_
_entity_poly.entity_id
_entity_poly.type
_entity_poly.pdbx_seq_one_letter_code
_entity_poly.pdbx_strand_id
1 'polypeptide(L)'
;MTERETRTQWFTEARFGMFIHWGLYAIPGRGEWYMSEAKIPAEQYERYMQEFSAKAYDPRDWARRAKRAGMQYVVLTAKHHDGFCLFDSRLTDYKSTNAPLSLIHISEPTRLQL
;
A
#
# COMPACT_ATOMS: atom_id res chain seq x y z
N MET A 1 21.09 19.22 -16.95
CA MET A 1 20.15 18.33 -16.23
C MET A 1 18.90 19.10 -15.87
N THR A 2 17.73 18.58 -16.21
CA THR A 2 16.46 19.23 -15.86
C THR A 2 16.18 19.12 -14.36
N GLU A 3 15.27 19.94 -13.86
CA GLU A 3 14.80 19.85 -12.48
C GLU A 3 14.23 18.47 -12.17
N ARG A 4 13.46 17.90 -13.13
CA ARG A 4 12.90 16.56 -13.01
C ARG A 4 14.01 15.51 -12.87
N GLU A 5 15.03 15.57 -13.70
CA GLU A 5 16.15 14.63 -13.67
C GLU A 5 16.90 14.73 -12.33
N THR A 6 17.14 15.93 -11.85
CA THR A 6 17.79 16.14 -10.56
C THR A 6 16.95 15.54 -9.41
N ARG A 7 15.64 15.79 -9.43
CA ARG A 7 14.73 15.32 -8.39
C ARG A 7 14.60 13.80 -8.36
N THR A 8 14.72 13.15 -9.52
CA THR A 8 14.54 11.70 -9.62
C THR A 8 15.85 10.91 -9.72
N GLN A 9 16.99 11.59 -9.67
CA GLN A 9 18.31 10.98 -9.82
C GLN A 9 18.53 9.86 -8.78
N TRP A 10 18.14 10.09 -7.55
CA TRP A 10 18.29 9.09 -6.49
C TRP A 10 17.60 7.77 -6.85
N PHE A 11 16.42 7.85 -7.47
CA PHE A 11 15.63 6.69 -7.88
C PHE A 11 16.32 5.94 -9.02
N THR A 12 16.80 6.68 -10.01
CA THR A 12 17.50 6.09 -11.15
C THR A 12 18.78 5.38 -10.71
N GLU A 13 19.49 5.94 -9.73
CA GLU A 13 20.73 5.37 -9.21
C GLU A 13 20.47 4.20 -8.25
N ALA A 14 19.36 4.23 -7.51
CA ALA A 14 19.04 3.21 -6.53
C ALA A 14 18.78 1.84 -7.14
N ARG A 15 18.03 1.76 -8.23
CA ARG A 15 17.80 0.60 -9.09
C ARG A 15 17.13 -0.62 -8.48
N PHE A 16 17.15 -0.78 -7.16
CA PHE A 16 16.59 -1.97 -6.52
C PHE A 16 15.73 -1.54 -5.33
N GLY A 17 14.44 -1.86 -5.40
CA GLY A 17 13.49 -1.51 -4.36
C GLY A 17 12.46 -2.61 -4.14
N MET A 18 11.65 -2.43 -3.11
CA MET A 18 10.57 -3.35 -2.77
C MET A 18 9.24 -2.68 -3.01
N PHE A 19 8.37 -3.37 -3.75
CA PHE A 19 7.00 -2.92 -3.94
C PHE A 19 6.10 -3.74 -3.00
N ILE A 20 5.34 -3.06 -2.15
CA ILE A 20 4.45 -3.71 -1.20
C ILE A 20 3.01 -3.51 -1.66
N HIS A 21 2.34 -4.61 -2.01
CA HIS A 21 0.92 -4.63 -2.28
C HIS A 21 0.19 -5.05 -1.01
N TRP A 22 -0.45 -4.10 -0.35
CA TRP A 22 -1.17 -4.36 0.89
C TRP A 22 -2.46 -3.55 0.92
N GLY A 23 -3.55 -4.20 1.26
CA GLY A 23 -4.88 -3.61 1.28
C GLY A 23 -5.91 -4.68 1.59
N LEU A 24 -7.16 -4.45 1.22
CA LEU A 24 -8.24 -5.41 1.45
C LEU A 24 -7.96 -6.77 0.83
N TYR A 25 -7.30 -6.81 -0.30
CA TYR A 25 -6.97 -8.05 -1.01
C TYR A 25 -6.02 -8.96 -0.21
N ALA A 26 -5.36 -8.44 0.80
CA ALA A 26 -4.52 -9.26 1.67
C ALA A 26 -5.35 -10.21 2.54
N ILE A 27 -6.62 -9.90 2.79
CA ILE A 27 -7.50 -10.72 3.63
C ILE A 27 -7.81 -12.06 2.95
N PRO A 28 -8.36 -12.09 1.72
CA PRO A 28 -8.56 -13.36 1.03
C PRO A 28 -7.25 -14.03 0.60
N GLY A 29 -6.17 -13.24 0.44
CA GLY A 29 -4.87 -13.78 0.09
C GLY A 29 -4.78 -14.38 -1.31
N ARG A 30 -5.53 -13.83 -2.27
CA ARG A 30 -5.58 -14.32 -3.64
C ARG A 30 -5.06 -13.32 -4.67
N GLY A 31 -4.29 -12.32 -4.22
CA GLY A 31 -3.68 -11.32 -5.06
C GLY A 31 -4.49 -10.04 -5.16
N GLU A 32 -3.82 -8.98 -5.58
CA GLU A 32 -4.38 -7.62 -5.63
C GLU A 32 -5.43 -7.44 -6.74
N TRP A 33 -5.52 -8.37 -7.67
CA TRP A 33 -6.49 -8.37 -8.76
C TRP A 33 -7.71 -9.23 -8.47
N TYR A 34 -7.81 -9.82 -7.27
CA TYR A 34 -8.83 -10.83 -6.95
C TYR A 34 -10.24 -10.34 -7.22
N MET A 35 -10.57 -9.12 -6.79
CA MET A 35 -11.90 -8.56 -7.02
C MET A 35 -12.28 -8.55 -8.50
N SER A 36 -11.36 -8.14 -9.36
CA SER A 36 -11.57 -8.05 -10.79
C SER A 36 -11.58 -9.43 -11.46
N GLU A 37 -10.60 -10.27 -11.13
CA GLU A 37 -10.45 -11.58 -11.75
C GLU A 37 -11.59 -12.54 -11.40
N ALA A 38 -12.04 -12.52 -10.15
CA ALA A 38 -13.14 -13.35 -9.68
C ALA A 38 -14.50 -12.69 -9.91
N LYS A 39 -14.53 -11.50 -10.47
CA LYS A 39 -15.76 -10.73 -10.76
C LYS A 39 -16.65 -10.57 -9.53
N ILE A 40 -16.03 -10.23 -8.39
CA ILE A 40 -16.74 -10.06 -7.14
C ILE A 40 -17.46 -8.70 -7.16
N PRO A 41 -18.77 -8.64 -6.89
CA PRO A 41 -19.47 -7.37 -6.79
C PRO A 41 -18.87 -6.48 -5.70
N ALA A 42 -18.83 -5.18 -5.94
CA ALA A 42 -18.27 -4.22 -5.00
C ALA A 42 -18.87 -4.34 -3.60
N GLU A 43 -20.19 -4.56 -3.53
CA GLU A 43 -20.91 -4.70 -2.27
C GLU A 43 -20.43 -5.87 -1.44
N GLN A 44 -20.08 -6.99 -2.08
CA GLN A 44 -19.53 -8.14 -1.39
C GLN A 44 -18.08 -7.91 -0.98
N TYR A 45 -17.31 -7.28 -1.83
CA TYR A 45 -15.89 -7.02 -1.56
C TYR A 45 -15.71 -6.01 -0.42
N GLU A 46 -16.60 -5.03 -0.31
CA GLU A 46 -16.57 -4.01 0.74
C GLU A 46 -16.62 -4.61 2.15
N ARG A 47 -17.13 -5.82 2.30
CA ARG A 47 -17.17 -6.50 3.59
C ARG A 47 -15.78 -6.70 4.17
N TYR A 48 -14.76 -6.82 3.33
CA TYR A 48 -13.39 -6.94 3.79
C TYR A 48 -12.92 -5.72 4.56
N MET A 49 -13.50 -4.54 4.30
CA MET A 49 -13.17 -3.35 5.08
C MET A 49 -13.49 -3.54 6.56
N GLN A 50 -14.55 -4.27 6.88
CA GLN A 50 -14.95 -4.55 8.26
C GLN A 50 -14.02 -5.56 8.95
N GLU A 51 -13.28 -6.32 8.17
CA GLU A 51 -12.32 -7.30 8.67
C GLU A 51 -10.88 -6.77 8.66
N PHE A 52 -10.64 -5.63 8.03
CA PHE A 52 -9.30 -5.06 7.88
C PHE A 52 -8.83 -4.50 9.22
N SER A 53 -7.85 -5.15 9.83
CA SER A 53 -7.41 -4.80 11.17
C SER A 53 -5.97 -4.33 11.27
N ALA A 54 -5.14 -4.62 10.28
CA ALA A 54 -3.73 -4.26 10.27
C ALA A 54 -2.96 -4.69 11.53
N LYS A 55 -3.37 -5.80 12.18
CA LYS A 55 -2.77 -6.25 13.44
C LYS A 55 -1.28 -6.58 13.32
N ALA A 56 -0.86 -7.08 12.16
CA ALA A 56 0.52 -7.47 11.91
C ALA A 56 1.31 -6.38 11.16
N TYR A 57 0.76 -5.18 11.08
CA TYR A 57 1.42 -4.07 10.41
C TYR A 57 2.70 -3.68 11.17
N ASP A 58 3.84 -3.91 10.53
CA ASP A 58 5.14 -3.60 11.10
C ASP A 58 6.08 -3.03 10.03
N PRO A 59 5.94 -1.74 9.72
CA PRO A 59 6.73 -1.11 8.66
C PRO A 59 8.22 -1.07 8.97
N ARG A 60 8.61 -1.04 10.23
CA ARG A 60 10.01 -1.06 10.61
C ARG A 60 10.66 -2.39 10.26
N ASP A 61 9.94 -3.50 10.48
CA ASP A 61 10.43 -4.82 10.10
C ASP A 61 10.53 -4.95 8.58
N TRP A 62 9.55 -4.45 7.85
CA TRP A 62 9.59 -4.43 6.39
C TRP A 62 10.82 -3.66 5.89
N ALA A 63 11.09 -2.50 6.46
CA ALA A 63 12.25 -1.69 6.10
C ALA A 63 13.56 -2.41 6.40
N ARG A 64 13.65 -3.06 7.56
CA ARG A 64 14.84 -3.85 7.93
C ARG A 64 15.10 -4.98 6.96
N ARG A 65 14.06 -5.71 6.58
CA ARG A 65 14.18 -6.82 5.62
C ARG A 65 14.59 -6.32 4.25
N ALA A 66 14.01 -5.22 3.79
CA ALA A 66 14.35 -4.62 2.51
C ALA A 66 15.82 -4.18 2.51
N LYS A 67 16.25 -3.51 3.57
CA LYS A 67 17.64 -3.07 3.69
C LYS A 67 18.61 -4.23 3.73
N ARG A 68 18.28 -5.30 4.45
CA ARG A 68 19.10 -6.52 4.53
C ARG A 68 19.26 -7.18 3.17
N ALA A 69 18.22 -7.10 2.33
CA ALA A 69 18.25 -7.64 0.97
C ALA A 69 19.00 -6.74 -0.03
N GLY A 70 19.45 -5.56 0.40
CA GLY A 70 20.15 -4.61 -0.46
C GLY A 70 19.24 -3.63 -1.18
N MET A 71 17.98 -3.57 -0.81
CA MET A 71 17.03 -2.64 -1.42
C MET A 71 17.25 -1.22 -0.92
N GLN A 72 17.03 -0.25 -1.81
CA GLN A 72 17.30 1.16 -1.53
C GLN A 72 16.02 1.98 -1.29
N TYR A 73 14.85 1.42 -1.61
CA TYR A 73 13.59 2.12 -1.42
C TYR A 73 12.44 1.13 -1.30
N VAL A 74 11.32 1.62 -0.81
CA VAL A 74 10.08 0.85 -0.70
C VAL A 74 8.94 1.68 -1.29
N VAL A 75 8.06 1.03 -2.04
CA VAL A 75 6.84 1.63 -2.58
C VAL A 75 5.65 0.89 -1.99
N LEU A 76 4.78 1.61 -1.28
CA LEU A 76 3.56 1.04 -0.73
C LEU A 76 2.37 1.44 -1.60
N THR A 77 1.50 0.49 -1.93
CA THR A 77 0.28 0.79 -2.68
C THR A 77 -0.69 1.56 -1.78
N ALA A 78 -0.89 2.83 -2.07
CA ALA A 78 -1.85 3.65 -1.31
C ALA A 78 -3.29 3.31 -1.67
N LYS A 79 -3.52 2.89 -2.91
CA LYS A 79 -4.83 2.53 -3.46
C LYS A 79 -4.63 1.57 -4.62
N HIS A 80 -5.53 0.62 -4.81
CA HIS A 80 -5.49 -0.32 -5.93
C HIS A 80 -6.84 -0.35 -6.66
N HIS A 81 -7.06 -1.35 -7.53
CA HIS A 81 -8.28 -1.47 -8.34
C HIS A 81 -9.56 -1.53 -7.52
N ASP A 82 -9.50 -2.07 -6.31
CA ASP A 82 -10.67 -2.19 -5.44
C ASP A 82 -11.15 -0.84 -4.90
N GLY A 83 -10.37 0.21 -5.09
CA GLY A 83 -10.74 1.56 -4.67
C GLY A 83 -10.52 1.86 -3.19
N PHE A 84 -10.09 0.88 -2.41
CA PHE A 84 -9.85 1.09 -0.99
C PHE A 84 -8.56 1.88 -0.77
N CYS A 85 -8.65 2.98 -0.03
CA CYS A 85 -7.52 3.86 0.26
C CYS A 85 -6.90 3.52 1.59
N LEU A 86 -5.58 3.31 1.62
CA LEU A 86 -4.84 3.16 2.88
C LEU A 86 -4.63 4.49 3.60
N PHE A 87 -4.83 5.59 2.90
CA PHE A 87 -4.69 6.94 3.45
C PHE A 87 -6.06 7.57 3.73
N ASP A 88 -6.07 8.64 4.51
CA ASP A 88 -7.30 9.36 4.87
C ASP A 88 -7.75 10.27 3.72
N SER A 89 -8.42 9.69 2.74
CA SER A 89 -8.93 10.40 1.58
C SER A 89 -10.14 11.27 1.95
N ARG A 90 -10.22 12.46 1.37
CA ARG A 90 -11.40 13.32 1.49
C ARG A 90 -12.43 13.06 0.40
N LEU A 91 -12.09 12.22 -0.57
CA LEU A 91 -12.92 11.96 -1.74
C LEU A 91 -13.81 10.74 -1.60
N THR A 92 -13.53 9.89 -0.62
CA THR A 92 -14.27 8.65 -0.40
C THR A 92 -14.23 8.24 1.05
N ASP A 93 -15.28 7.52 1.50
CA ASP A 93 -15.31 6.90 2.82
C ASP A 93 -14.73 5.48 2.82
N TYR A 94 -14.40 4.94 1.65
CA TYR A 94 -13.82 3.61 1.49
C TYR A 94 -12.31 3.71 1.73
N LYS A 95 -11.93 3.75 3.00
CA LYS A 95 -10.56 4.03 3.42
C LYS A 95 -10.25 3.41 4.76
N SER A 96 -8.95 3.24 5.04
CA SER A 96 -8.47 2.56 6.24
C SER A 96 -8.89 3.23 7.55
N THR A 97 -9.06 4.54 7.56
CA THR A 97 -9.49 5.27 8.77
C THR A 97 -10.91 4.90 9.20
N ASN A 98 -11.71 4.32 8.33
CA ASN A 98 -13.07 3.85 8.63
C ASN A 98 -13.13 2.35 8.89
N ALA A 99 -12.00 1.64 8.78
CA ALA A 99 -11.93 0.22 9.09
C ALA A 99 -11.77 -0.02 10.59
N PRO A 100 -12.18 -1.20 11.10
CA PRO A 100 -11.91 -1.55 12.49
C PRO A 100 -10.40 -1.53 12.77
N LEU A 101 -10.00 -1.14 13.96
CA LEU A 101 -8.58 -1.00 14.32
C LEU A 101 -7.82 -0.11 13.34
N SER A 102 -8.44 1.00 12.98
CA SER A 102 -7.88 1.99 12.08
C SER A 102 -6.50 2.47 12.56
N LEU A 103 -5.55 2.51 11.63
CA LEU A 103 -4.24 3.11 11.84
C LEU A 103 -4.21 4.42 11.05
N ILE A 104 -4.43 5.53 11.72
CA ILE A 104 -4.53 6.86 11.11
C ILE A 104 -3.28 7.19 10.29
N HIS A 105 -2.13 6.64 10.69
CA HIS A 105 -0.83 6.93 10.09
C HIS A 105 -0.31 5.79 9.21
N ILE A 106 -1.20 4.94 8.63
CA ILE A 106 -0.75 3.84 7.78
C ILE A 106 0.06 4.38 6.62
N SER A 107 -0.47 5.34 5.90
CA SER A 107 0.30 5.94 4.83
C SER A 107 -0.25 7.28 4.38
N GLU A 108 0.65 8.11 3.92
CA GLU A 108 0.37 9.13 2.92
C GLU A 108 0.94 8.59 1.61
N PRO A 109 0.43 9.01 0.43
CA PRO A 109 0.92 8.49 -0.83
C PRO A 109 2.34 8.97 -1.12
N THR A 110 3.30 8.35 -0.47
CA THR A 110 4.71 8.70 -0.52
C THR A 110 5.57 7.45 -0.59
N ARG A 111 6.83 7.63 -0.96
CA ARG A 111 7.82 6.56 -0.94
C ARG A 111 8.73 6.72 0.26
N LEU A 112 9.11 5.58 0.85
CA LEU A 112 10.08 5.57 1.93
C LEU A 112 11.46 5.22 1.35
N GLN A 113 12.44 6.06 1.61
CA GLN A 113 13.82 5.80 1.25
C GLN A 113 14.52 5.15 2.44
N LEU A 114 15.20 4.03 2.17
CA LEU A 114 15.86 3.25 3.20
C LEU A 114 17.30 3.69 3.45
#